data_26150cbfea5f32a6dfb7d1c0a915388c
#
_entry.id   26150cbfea5f32a6dfb7d1c0a915388c
#
_cell.length_a   1.000
_cell.length_b   1.000
_cell.length_c   1.000
_cell.angle_alpha   90.00
_cell.angle_beta   90.00
_cell.angle_gamma   90.00
#
_symmetry.space_group_name_H-M   'P 1'
#
loop_
_entity.id
_entity.type
_entity.pdbx_description
1 polymer ?
#
loop_
_entity_poly.entity_id
_entity_poly.type
_entity_poly.pdbx_seq_one_letter_code
_entity_poly.pdbx_strand_id
1 'polypeptide(L)'
;SSCFNAERVIPLLQHRNSQLRDFGLLLSKYEMATWQTTPALWLMMAESPYTDITQLLKRALLDKPSVANRRYHVQSAQLNAGMLNALIESKARVARQIGITLLQRHANFQDVQSLYRLTQSTDHEVRYAAVTMLWKHYKARHVSPNWQPASSDSKDKDAARDKDNSAQPVITEQSDKRLASLPAEADQLLMLLRRGLFELPPGRLGGS
;
A
#
# COMPACT_ATOMS: atom_id res chain seq x y z
N SER A 1 22.13 2.35 28.66
CA SER A 1 22.74 2.55 27.32
C SER A 1 23.08 1.18 26.78
N SER A 2 22.41 0.71 25.73
CA SER A 2 22.81 -0.56 25.08
C SER A 2 24.21 -0.36 24.48
N CYS A 3 25.11 -1.30 24.78
CA CYS A 3 26.49 -1.24 24.28
C CYS A 3 26.56 -1.45 22.75
N PHE A 4 25.51 -2.00 22.16
CA PHE A 4 25.43 -2.37 20.74
C PHE A 4 24.26 -1.64 20.08
N ASN A 5 24.49 -0.38 19.72
CA ASN A 5 23.56 0.39 18.92
C ASN A 5 23.65 0.00 17.42
N ALA A 6 22.66 0.42 16.63
CA ALA A 6 22.61 0.14 15.20
C ALA A 6 23.90 0.58 14.46
N GLU A 7 24.48 1.72 14.82
CA GLU A 7 25.67 2.28 14.17
C GLU A 7 26.90 1.36 14.26
N ARG A 8 27.04 0.63 15.38
CA ARG A 8 28.13 -0.31 15.58
C ARG A 8 27.91 -1.65 14.90
N VAL A 9 26.65 -2.06 14.78
CA VAL A 9 26.29 -3.36 14.19
C VAL A 9 26.19 -3.31 12.66
N ILE A 10 25.80 -2.18 12.08
CA ILE A 10 25.71 -2.00 10.61
C ILE A 10 27.01 -2.38 9.88
N PRO A 11 28.20 -1.92 10.28
CA PRO A 11 29.43 -2.31 9.60
C PRO A 11 29.70 -3.81 9.62
N LEU A 12 29.30 -4.50 10.70
CA LEU A 12 29.41 -5.96 10.80
C LEU A 12 28.48 -6.66 9.80
N LEU A 13 27.22 -6.20 9.69
CA LEU A 13 26.25 -6.74 8.74
C LEU A 13 26.66 -6.56 7.28
N GLN A 14 27.38 -5.50 6.96
CA GLN A 14 27.87 -5.22 5.61
C GLN A 14 29.23 -5.87 5.29
N HIS A 15 29.84 -6.53 6.26
CA HIS A 15 31.19 -7.03 6.09
C HIS A 15 31.25 -8.22 5.13
N ARG A 16 32.30 -8.31 4.32
CA ARG A 16 32.50 -9.41 3.34
C ARG A 16 32.74 -10.77 4.01
N ASN A 17 33.37 -10.80 5.17
CA ASN A 17 33.61 -12.02 5.93
C ASN A 17 32.28 -12.49 6.57
N SER A 18 31.89 -13.74 6.29
CA SER A 18 30.66 -14.34 6.81
C SER A 18 30.65 -14.43 8.34
N GLN A 19 31.77 -14.75 8.98
CA GLN A 19 31.84 -14.86 10.44
C GLN A 19 31.52 -13.52 11.13
N LEU A 20 31.99 -12.38 10.56
CA LEU A 20 31.65 -11.07 11.09
C LEU A 20 30.19 -10.71 10.84
N ARG A 21 29.62 -11.12 9.70
CA ARG A 21 28.18 -10.96 9.47
C ARG A 21 27.36 -11.82 10.43
N ASP A 22 27.74 -13.08 10.67
CA ASP A 22 27.06 -13.95 11.62
C ASP A 22 27.08 -13.37 13.03
N PHE A 23 28.20 -12.76 13.42
CA PHE A 23 28.28 -12.05 14.69
C PHE A 23 27.36 -10.82 14.71
N GLY A 24 27.32 -10.01 13.63
CA GLY A 24 26.40 -8.90 13.48
C GLY A 24 24.93 -9.34 13.53
N LEU A 25 24.57 -10.47 12.89
CA LEU A 25 23.23 -11.06 12.94
C LEU A 25 22.87 -11.53 14.35
N LEU A 26 23.82 -12.13 15.07
CA LEU A 26 23.60 -12.53 16.45
C LEU A 26 23.29 -11.32 17.33
N LEU A 27 24.09 -10.25 17.24
CA LEU A 27 23.85 -9.01 17.98
C LEU A 27 22.50 -8.39 17.62
N SER A 28 22.14 -8.37 16.33
CA SER A 28 20.84 -7.87 15.87
C SER A 28 19.68 -8.66 16.49
N LYS A 29 19.76 -9.98 16.58
CA LYS A 29 18.73 -10.81 17.23
C LYS A 29 18.56 -10.52 18.71
N TYR A 30 19.58 -10.02 19.38
CA TYR A 30 19.50 -9.70 20.81
C TYR A 30 18.98 -8.30 21.11
N GLU A 31 19.24 -7.31 20.25
CA GLU A 31 19.02 -5.90 20.60
C GLU A 31 18.18 -5.10 19.59
N MET A 32 17.88 -5.66 18.42
CA MET A 32 17.22 -4.93 17.33
C MET A 32 15.90 -4.26 17.72
N ALA A 33 15.15 -4.87 18.64
CA ALA A 33 13.89 -4.30 19.14
C ALA A 33 14.08 -2.98 19.92
N THR A 34 15.28 -2.73 20.42
CA THR A 34 15.62 -1.52 21.18
C THR A 34 16.23 -0.42 20.33
N TRP A 35 16.58 -0.71 19.08
CA TRP A 35 17.22 0.26 18.19
C TRP A 35 16.25 1.35 17.78
N GLN A 36 16.78 2.57 17.69
CA GLN A 36 16.03 3.61 17.01
C GLN A 36 15.89 3.26 15.53
N THR A 37 14.67 3.16 15.10
CA THR A 37 14.35 2.77 13.72
C THR A 37 14.50 3.98 12.81
N THR A 38 15.51 3.94 11.94
CA THR A 38 15.68 4.94 10.88
C THR A 38 15.37 4.33 9.52
N PRO A 39 14.78 5.08 8.58
CA PRO A 39 14.54 4.58 7.22
C PRO A 39 15.81 4.04 6.56
N ALA A 40 16.95 4.68 6.80
CA ALA A 40 18.22 4.26 6.24
C ALA A 40 18.69 2.87 6.72
N LEU A 41 18.47 2.55 7.99
CA LEU A 41 18.82 1.22 8.54
C LEU A 41 18.01 0.11 7.86
N TRP A 42 16.70 0.29 7.80
CA TRP A 42 15.81 -0.70 7.19
C TRP A 42 16.08 -0.89 5.71
N LEU A 43 16.31 0.22 5.01
CA LEU A 43 16.63 0.18 3.59
C LEU A 43 17.96 -0.55 3.34
N MET A 44 19.00 -0.25 4.12
CA MET A 44 20.30 -0.92 4.03
C MET A 44 20.15 -2.44 4.24
N MET A 45 19.39 -2.86 5.26
CA MET A 45 19.16 -4.29 5.51
C MET A 45 18.33 -4.95 4.40
N ALA A 46 17.31 -4.25 3.88
CA ALA A 46 16.43 -4.76 2.84
C ALA A 46 17.10 -4.84 1.46
N GLU A 47 18.05 -3.95 1.18
CA GLU A 47 18.85 -3.91 -0.05
C GLU A 47 20.13 -4.72 0.03
N SER A 48 20.41 -5.34 1.18
CA SER A 48 21.61 -6.15 1.36
C SER A 48 21.66 -7.30 0.34
N PRO A 49 22.83 -7.57 -0.26
CA PRO A 49 23.02 -8.71 -1.14
C PRO A 49 23.02 -10.05 -0.38
N TYR A 50 23.03 -10.01 0.93
CA TYR A 50 23.10 -11.19 1.79
C TYR A 50 21.69 -11.60 2.24
N THR A 51 21.28 -12.80 1.88
CA THR A 51 19.95 -13.35 2.13
C THR A 51 19.63 -13.53 3.60
N ASP A 52 20.61 -13.83 4.43
CA ASP A 52 20.51 -13.95 5.89
C ASP A 52 20.08 -12.64 6.55
N ILE A 53 20.61 -11.50 6.11
CA ILE A 53 20.24 -10.17 6.60
C ILE A 53 18.81 -9.81 6.18
N THR A 54 18.50 -10.01 4.90
CA THR A 54 17.13 -9.73 4.40
C THR A 54 16.08 -10.63 5.04
N GLN A 55 16.41 -11.89 5.34
CA GLN A 55 15.53 -12.79 6.07
C GLN A 55 15.35 -12.39 7.53
N LEU A 56 16.42 -11.95 8.22
CA LEU A 56 16.28 -11.42 9.58
C LEU A 56 15.33 -10.22 9.60
N LEU A 57 15.53 -9.27 8.68
CA LEU A 57 14.66 -8.10 8.56
C LEU A 57 13.20 -8.51 8.29
N LYS A 58 12.98 -9.43 7.34
CA LYS A 58 11.65 -9.93 7.02
C LYS A 58 10.96 -10.53 8.24
N ARG A 59 11.67 -11.35 9.02
CA ARG A 59 11.15 -11.92 10.26
C ARG A 59 10.86 -10.86 11.31
N ALA A 60 11.76 -9.88 11.47
CA ALA A 60 11.60 -8.81 12.44
C ALA A 60 10.35 -7.94 12.19
N LEU A 61 10.02 -7.71 10.90
CA LEU A 61 8.94 -6.83 10.49
C LEU A 61 7.61 -7.56 10.21
N LEU A 62 7.67 -8.80 9.74
CA LEU A 62 6.47 -9.49 9.24
C LEU A 62 5.99 -10.64 10.12
N ASP A 63 6.84 -11.25 10.95
CA ASP A 63 6.42 -12.34 11.80
C ASP A 63 5.52 -11.81 12.94
N LYS A 64 4.64 -12.67 13.41
CA LYS A 64 3.85 -12.35 14.61
C LYS A 64 4.76 -12.30 15.83
N PRO A 65 4.52 -11.38 16.78
CA PRO A 65 5.29 -11.33 18.01
C PRO A 65 5.17 -12.65 18.79
N SER A 66 6.30 -13.16 19.23
CA SER A 66 6.40 -14.41 19.99
C SER A 66 7.51 -14.31 21.03
N VAL A 67 7.57 -15.25 21.96
CA VAL A 67 8.67 -15.32 22.93
C VAL A 67 10.03 -15.46 22.23
N ALA A 68 10.06 -16.21 21.14
CA ALA A 68 11.30 -16.48 20.39
C ALA A 68 11.84 -15.25 19.63
N ASN A 69 10.99 -14.35 19.15
CA ASN A 69 11.41 -13.18 18.37
C ASN A 69 11.31 -11.86 19.13
N ARG A 70 10.89 -11.85 20.38
CA ARG A 70 10.64 -10.65 21.20
C ARG A 70 11.80 -9.64 21.18
N ARG A 71 13.03 -10.12 21.09
CA ARG A 71 14.23 -9.26 21.16
C ARG A 71 14.57 -8.55 19.84
N TYR A 72 14.07 -9.05 18.72
CA TYR A 72 14.32 -8.46 17.41
C TYR A 72 13.04 -8.08 16.65
N HIS A 73 11.86 -8.43 17.17
CA HIS A 73 10.59 -8.05 16.55
C HIS A 73 10.34 -6.55 16.67
N VAL A 74 10.04 -5.92 15.56
CA VAL A 74 9.72 -4.48 15.48
C VAL A 74 8.25 -4.29 15.75
N GLN A 75 7.93 -3.48 16.75
CA GLN A 75 6.56 -3.18 17.11
C GLN A 75 5.92 -2.23 16.09
N SER A 76 4.61 -2.36 15.88
CA SER A 76 3.85 -1.50 14.97
C SER A 76 3.98 -0.01 15.30
N ALA A 77 4.14 0.34 16.57
CA ALA A 77 4.34 1.71 17.03
C ALA A 77 5.68 2.32 16.57
N GLN A 78 6.65 1.50 16.19
CA GLN A 78 7.96 1.93 15.68
C GLN A 78 7.95 2.15 14.17
N LEU A 79 6.87 1.72 13.47
CA LEU A 79 6.72 1.94 12.04
C LEU A 79 6.24 3.37 11.77
N ASN A 80 6.78 3.98 10.73
CA ASN A 80 6.33 5.29 10.26
C ASN A 80 6.19 5.31 8.73
N ALA A 81 5.45 6.27 8.22
CA ALA A 81 5.19 6.41 6.79
C ALA A 81 6.48 6.59 5.97
N GLY A 82 7.48 7.28 6.51
CA GLY A 82 8.77 7.47 5.84
C GLY A 82 9.51 6.16 5.61
N MET A 83 9.49 5.26 6.60
CA MET A 83 10.10 3.92 6.47
C MET A 83 9.37 3.07 5.42
N LEU A 84 8.04 3.07 5.45
CA LEU A 84 7.25 2.33 4.48
C LEU A 84 7.51 2.83 3.06
N ASN A 85 7.49 4.13 2.86
CA ASN A 85 7.75 4.74 1.56
C ASN A 85 9.15 4.39 1.05
N ALA A 86 10.19 4.48 1.90
CA ALA A 86 11.55 4.11 1.53
C ALA A 86 11.64 2.65 1.08
N LEU A 87 10.98 1.72 1.78
CA LEU A 87 10.95 0.31 1.39
C LEU A 87 10.20 0.08 0.07
N ILE A 88 9.04 0.73 -0.11
CA ILE A 88 8.20 0.57 -1.32
C ILE A 88 8.88 1.18 -2.56
N GLU A 89 9.60 2.27 -2.40
CA GLU A 89 10.31 2.96 -3.49
C GLU A 89 11.72 2.39 -3.78
N SER A 90 12.16 1.41 -2.98
CA SER A 90 13.47 0.77 -3.15
C SER A 90 13.61 0.06 -4.50
N LYS A 91 14.83 0.03 -5.02
CA LYS A 91 15.18 -0.77 -6.22
C LYS A 91 15.16 -2.27 -5.94
N ALA A 92 15.39 -2.68 -4.70
CA ALA A 92 15.39 -4.09 -4.32
C ALA A 92 13.97 -4.65 -4.21
N ARG A 93 13.69 -5.72 -4.96
CA ARG A 93 12.38 -6.39 -4.94
C ARG A 93 11.97 -6.84 -3.54
N VAL A 94 12.91 -7.36 -2.76
CA VAL A 94 12.65 -7.83 -1.38
C VAL A 94 12.18 -6.68 -0.50
N ALA A 95 12.82 -5.50 -0.60
CA ALA A 95 12.41 -4.30 0.13
C ALA A 95 10.99 -3.89 -0.23
N ARG A 96 10.65 -3.82 -1.54
CA ARG A 96 9.30 -3.49 -2.00
C ARG A 96 8.25 -4.47 -1.47
N GLN A 97 8.53 -5.77 -1.52
CA GLN A 97 7.61 -6.80 -1.01
C GLN A 97 7.37 -6.67 0.50
N ILE A 98 8.40 -6.37 1.29
CA ILE A 98 8.26 -6.07 2.72
C ILE A 98 7.38 -4.84 2.91
N GLY A 99 7.67 -3.74 2.21
CA GLY A 99 6.92 -2.49 2.29
C GLY A 99 5.44 -2.67 1.92
N ILE A 100 5.14 -3.36 0.81
CA ILE A 100 3.77 -3.70 0.39
C ILE A 100 3.05 -4.52 1.47
N THR A 101 3.71 -5.53 2.02
CA THR A 101 3.11 -6.39 3.05
C THR A 101 2.80 -5.61 4.33
N LEU A 102 3.70 -4.71 4.74
CA LEU A 102 3.48 -3.82 5.87
C LEU A 102 2.31 -2.86 5.61
N LEU A 103 2.27 -2.25 4.43
CA LEU A 103 1.19 -1.36 4.03
C LEU A 103 -0.18 -2.07 4.06
N GLN A 104 -0.24 -3.33 3.59
CA GLN A 104 -1.46 -4.13 3.62
C GLN A 104 -1.93 -4.48 5.04
N ARG A 105 -1.01 -4.62 5.99
CA ARG A 105 -1.32 -4.97 7.39
C ARG A 105 -1.73 -3.78 8.25
N HIS A 106 -1.26 -2.59 7.91
CA HIS A 106 -1.41 -1.39 8.73
C HIS A 106 -2.30 -0.35 8.05
N ALA A 107 -3.59 -0.39 8.34
CA ALA A 107 -4.60 0.49 7.74
C ALA A 107 -4.33 1.99 7.96
N ASN A 108 -3.65 2.36 9.05
CA ASN A 108 -3.27 3.74 9.35
C ASN A 108 -2.32 4.40 8.34
N PHE A 109 -1.69 3.62 7.45
CA PHE A 109 -0.84 4.12 6.36
C PHE A 109 -1.52 4.06 4.99
N GLN A 110 -2.80 3.64 4.94
CA GLN A 110 -3.57 3.44 3.70
C GLN A 110 -4.47 4.63 3.39
N ASP A 111 -3.97 5.84 3.52
CA ASP A 111 -4.72 7.03 3.10
C ASP A 111 -4.84 7.09 1.56
N VAL A 112 -5.93 7.72 1.08
CA VAL A 112 -6.26 7.81 -0.36
C VAL A 112 -5.14 8.41 -1.17
N GLN A 113 -4.54 9.48 -0.67
CA GLN A 113 -3.53 10.23 -1.42
C GLN A 113 -2.24 9.41 -1.58
N SER A 114 -1.80 8.75 -0.51
CA SER A 114 -0.63 7.86 -0.53
C SER A 114 -0.87 6.67 -1.45
N LEU A 115 -2.02 6.01 -1.36
CA LEU A 115 -2.36 4.88 -2.23
C LEU A 115 -2.45 5.32 -3.70
N TYR A 116 -3.07 6.47 -3.99
CA TYR A 116 -3.14 6.99 -5.35
C TYR A 116 -1.74 7.28 -5.92
N ARG A 117 -0.85 7.89 -5.15
CA ARG A 117 0.55 8.09 -5.56
C ARG A 117 1.22 6.76 -5.94
N LEU A 118 1.00 5.70 -5.18
CA LEU A 118 1.57 4.38 -5.44
C LEU A 118 1.01 3.73 -6.73
N THR A 119 -0.19 4.11 -7.19
CA THR A 119 -0.69 3.63 -8.50
C THR A 119 0.12 4.16 -9.67
N GLN A 120 0.88 5.22 -9.48
CA GLN A 120 1.76 5.82 -10.49
C GLN A 120 3.20 5.28 -10.43
N SER A 121 3.49 4.35 -9.52
CA SER A 121 4.82 3.72 -9.40
C SER A 121 5.25 3.07 -10.72
N THR A 122 6.53 3.07 -11.01
CA THR A 122 7.10 2.34 -12.16
C THR A 122 7.03 0.83 -11.98
N ASP A 123 6.98 0.36 -10.74
CA ASP A 123 6.94 -1.07 -10.40
C ASP A 123 5.51 -1.63 -10.47
N HIS A 124 5.33 -2.74 -11.19
CA HIS A 124 4.03 -3.37 -11.38
C HIS A 124 3.45 -3.95 -10.08
N GLU A 125 4.28 -4.57 -9.21
CA GLU A 125 3.82 -5.18 -7.96
C GLU A 125 3.27 -4.09 -7.02
N VAL A 126 3.93 -2.92 -6.96
CA VAL A 126 3.50 -1.76 -6.18
C VAL A 126 2.17 -1.21 -6.69
N ARG A 127 2.07 -0.97 -8.03
CA ARG A 127 0.83 -0.48 -8.63
C ARG A 127 -0.35 -1.42 -8.37
N TYR A 128 -0.15 -2.70 -8.61
CA TYR A 128 -1.19 -3.71 -8.41
C TYR A 128 -1.68 -3.75 -6.95
N ALA A 129 -0.75 -3.72 -6.00
CA ALA A 129 -1.08 -3.69 -4.58
C ALA A 129 -1.88 -2.43 -4.21
N ALA A 130 -1.47 -1.24 -4.70
CA ALA A 130 -2.16 0.02 -4.44
C ALA A 130 -3.58 0.02 -5.01
N VAL A 131 -3.76 -0.42 -6.26
CA VAL A 131 -5.08 -0.53 -6.89
C VAL A 131 -5.98 -1.51 -6.13
N THR A 132 -5.43 -2.65 -5.70
CA THR A 132 -6.18 -3.65 -4.93
C THR A 132 -6.65 -3.09 -3.58
N MET A 133 -5.79 -2.32 -2.90
CA MET A 133 -6.14 -1.67 -1.63
C MET A 133 -7.21 -0.59 -1.82
N LEU A 134 -7.05 0.29 -2.84
CA LEU A 134 -8.07 1.28 -3.18
C LEU A 134 -9.41 0.62 -3.51
N TRP A 135 -9.40 -0.43 -4.34
CA TRP A 135 -10.60 -1.19 -4.65
C TRP A 135 -11.25 -1.77 -3.40
N LYS A 136 -10.48 -2.36 -2.50
CA LYS A 136 -10.99 -2.93 -1.25
C LYS A 136 -11.65 -1.89 -0.35
N HIS A 137 -11.08 -0.68 -0.26
CA HIS A 137 -11.58 0.39 0.60
C HIS A 137 -12.80 1.11 0.02
N TYR A 138 -12.76 1.38 -1.29
CA TYR A 138 -13.74 2.26 -1.95
C TYR A 138 -14.75 1.53 -2.84
N LYS A 139 -14.64 0.21 -2.95
CA LYS A 139 -15.70 -0.58 -3.58
C LYS A 139 -17.00 -0.38 -2.81
N ALA A 140 -18.01 0.14 -3.50
CA ALA A 140 -19.35 0.28 -2.92
C ALA A 140 -19.84 -1.07 -2.41
N ARG A 141 -20.15 -1.19 -1.13
CA ARG A 141 -20.56 -2.45 -0.48
C ARG A 141 -21.85 -3.03 -1.05
N HIS A 142 -22.64 -2.19 -1.74
CA HIS A 142 -23.96 -2.53 -2.29
C HIS A 142 -23.98 -2.65 -3.81
N VAL A 143 -22.82 -2.61 -4.49
CA VAL A 143 -22.80 -2.95 -5.91
C VAL A 143 -23.06 -4.43 -6.03
N SER A 144 -24.26 -4.78 -6.55
CA SER A 144 -24.61 -6.17 -6.87
C SER A 144 -23.53 -6.77 -7.76
N PRO A 145 -23.15 -8.04 -7.56
CA PRO A 145 -22.25 -8.75 -8.49
C PRO A 145 -22.73 -8.70 -9.95
N ASN A 146 -24.05 -8.55 -10.13
CA ASN A 146 -24.70 -8.47 -11.44
C ASN A 146 -24.98 -7.03 -11.88
N TRP A 147 -24.37 -6.01 -11.21
CA TRP A 147 -24.53 -4.64 -11.65
C TRP A 147 -23.97 -4.47 -13.06
N GLN A 148 -24.84 -4.06 -13.98
CA GLN A 148 -24.45 -3.62 -15.32
C GLN A 148 -24.72 -2.12 -15.41
N PRO A 149 -23.84 -1.33 -16.05
CA PRO A 149 -24.14 0.07 -16.34
C PRO A 149 -25.44 0.11 -17.15
N ALA A 150 -26.30 1.08 -16.84
CA ALA A 150 -27.52 1.29 -17.63
C ALA A 150 -27.11 1.43 -19.10
N SER A 151 -27.58 0.49 -19.93
CA SER A 151 -27.31 0.54 -21.37
C SER A 151 -27.96 1.81 -21.91
N SER A 152 -27.22 2.56 -22.72
CA SER A 152 -27.72 3.77 -23.38
C SER A 152 -28.93 3.51 -24.27
N ASP A 153 -29.21 2.25 -24.56
CA ASP A 153 -30.32 1.81 -25.42
C ASP A 153 -31.70 1.77 -24.73
N SER A 154 -31.76 2.03 -23.40
CA SER A 154 -33.03 2.09 -22.69
C SER A 154 -33.82 3.40 -22.90
N LYS A 155 -33.23 4.42 -23.57
CA LYS A 155 -33.89 5.70 -23.83
C LYS A 155 -34.93 5.65 -24.97
N ASP A 156 -34.86 4.68 -25.86
CA ASP A 156 -35.72 4.65 -27.04
C ASP A 156 -37.00 3.77 -26.89
N LYS A 157 -37.13 3.04 -25.78
CA LYS A 157 -38.31 2.18 -25.58
C LYS A 157 -39.45 2.81 -24.76
N ASP A 158 -39.18 3.90 -24.06
CA ASP A 158 -40.20 4.57 -23.24
C ASP A 158 -40.89 5.76 -23.94
N ALA A 159 -40.52 6.08 -25.18
CA ALA A 159 -41.15 7.16 -25.96
C ALA A 159 -42.49 6.77 -26.58
N ALA A 160 -42.98 5.53 -26.44
CA ALA A 160 -44.21 5.04 -27.08
C ALA A 160 -45.32 4.66 -26.08
N ARG A 161 -45.22 5.03 -24.79
CA ARG A 161 -46.31 4.74 -23.83
C ARG A 161 -46.70 5.99 -23.00
N ASP A 162 -47.83 6.48 -23.36
CA ASP A 162 -48.80 7.23 -22.58
C ASP A 162 -48.48 8.63 -22.06
N LYS A 163 -49.16 9.53 -22.74
CA LYS A 163 -49.77 10.74 -22.20
C LYS A 163 -50.76 10.32 -21.11
N ASP A 164 -50.44 10.57 -19.89
CA ASP A 164 -51.22 10.80 -18.68
C ASP A 164 -50.59 10.10 -17.48
N ASN A 165 -49.74 10.79 -16.80
CA ASN A 165 -49.74 10.93 -15.35
C ASN A 165 -48.56 11.81 -14.93
N SER A 166 -48.90 12.87 -14.27
CA SER A 166 -47.99 13.75 -13.53
C SER A 166 -47.32 12.99 -12.36
N ALA A 167 -46.25 12.29 -12.65
CA ALA A 167 -45.41 11.71 -11.64
C ALA A 167 -43.97 12.26 -11.84
N GLN A 168 -43.53 13.05 -10.88
CA GLN A 168 -42.22 13.59 -10.77
C GLN A 168 -41.15 12.47 -10.86
N PRO A 169 -39.97 12.73 -11.44
CA PRO A 169 -38.94 11.69 -11.63
C PRO A 169 -38.34 11.28 -10.28
N VAL A 170 -38.62 10.03 -9.91
CA VAL A 170 -38.05 9.32 -8.74
C VAL A 170 -36.57 8.97 -8.96
N ILE A 171 -35.81 9.75 -9.73
CA ILE A 171 -34.44 9.46 -10.07
C ILE A 171 -33.45 9.94 -8.96
N THR A 172 -33.90 10.82 -8.06
CA THR A 172 -33.00 11.50 -7.10
C THR A 172 -32.70 10.67 -5.85
N GLU A 173 -33.65 9.89 -5.33
CA GLU A 173 -33.46 9.19 -4.05
C GLU A 173 -32.56 7.94 -4.12
N GLN A 174 -32.51 7.24 -5.25
CA GLN A 174 -31.65 6.04 -5.36
C GLN A 174 -30.17 6.42 -5.61
N SER A 175 -29.92 7.55 -6.27
CA SER A 175 -28.57 8.08 -6.46
C SER A 175 -27.96 8.56 -5.13
N ASP A 176 -28.75 9.23 -4.31
CA ASP A 176 -28.30 9.75 -3.02
C ASP A 176 -28.03 8.65 -1.99
N LYS A 177 -28.83 7.57 -1.99
CA LYS A 177 -28.56 6.40 -1.14
C LYS A 177 -27.29 5.64 -1.53
N ARG A 178 -26.92 5.64 -2.81
CA ARG A 178 -25.66 5.02 -3.28
C ARG A 178 -24.46 5.86 -2.92
N LEU A 179 -24.54 7.18 -3.02
CA LEU A 179 -23.49 8.12 -2.59
C LEU A 179 -23.30 8.10 -1.08
N ALA A 180 -24.37 8.02 -0.30
CA ALA A 180 -24.32 7.92 1.17
C ALA A 180 -23.64 6.63 1.68
N SER A 181 -23.48 5.61 0.84
CA SER A 181 -22.79 4.35 1.19
C SER A 181 -21.27 4.39 0.93
N LEU A 182 -20.76 5.43 0.30
CA LEU A 182 -19.32 5.58 0.04
C LEU A 182 -18.59 6.09 1.30
N PRO A 183 -17.33 5.68 1.51
CA PRO A 183 -16.50 6.26 2.55
C PRO A 183 -16.35 7.77 2.38
N ALA A 184 -16.16 8.49 3.49
CA ALA A 184 -16.04 9.96 3.49
C ALA A 184 -14.93 10.50 2.55
N GLU A 185 -13.91 9.68 2.25
CA GLU A 185 -12.80 10.03 1.36
C GLU A 185 -13.05 9.70 -0.12
N ALA A 186 -14.24 9.17 -0.47
CA ALA A 186 -14.55 8.80 -1.85
C ALA A 186 -14.53 9.99 -2.80
N ASP A 187 -14.97 11.15 -2.35
CA ASP A 187 -14.93 12.39 -3.14
C ASP A 187 -13.49 12.79 -3.46
N GLN A 188 -12.60 12.66 -2.49
CA GLN A 188 -11.17 12.91 -2.69
C GLN A 188 -10.57 11.94 -3.71
N LEU A 189 -10.90 10.66 -3.64
CA LEU A 189 -10.48 9.68 -4.64
C LEU A 189 -11.02 10.03 -6.05
N LEU A 190 -12.29 10.41 -6.15
CA LEU A 190 -12.89 10.81 -7.43
C LEU A 190 -12.20 12.05 -8.02
N MET A 191 -11.86 13.04 -7.20
CA MET A 191 -11.11 14.20 -7.64
C MET A 191 -9.71 13.81 -8.16
N LEU A 192 -8.99 12.94 -7.46
CA LEU A 192 -7.69 12.46 -7.88
C LEU A 192 -7.75 11.66 -9.18
N LEU A 193 -8.75 10.80 -9.33
CA LEU A 193 -8.97 10.03 -10.56
C LEU A 193 -9.32 10.92 -11.75
N ARG A 194 -10.19 11.93 -11.56
CA ARG A 194 -10.50 12.91 -12.59
C ARG A 194 -9.26 13.66 -13.03
N ARG A 195 -8.47 14.17 -12.07
CA ARG A 195 -7.22 14.83 -12.36
C ARG A 195 -6.28 13.95 -13.16
N GLY A 196 -6.07 12.69 -12.76
CA GLY A 196 -5.22 11.74 -13.46
C GLY A 196 -5.68 11.44 -14.89
N LEU A 197 -6.99 11.41 -15.15
CA LEU A 197 -7.53 11.21 -16.51
C LEU A 197 -7.24 12.41 -17.43
N PHE A 198 -7.26 13.64 -16.90
CA PHE A 198 -6.99 14.86 -17.69
C PHE A 198 -5.50 15.17 -17.82
N GLU A 199 -4.66 14.67 -16.93
CA GLU A 199 -3.20 14.88 -16.93
C GLU A 199 -2.44 13.80 -17.73
N LEU A 200 -3.11 12.87 -18.38
CA LEU A 200 -2.45 11.90 -19.26
C LEU A 200 -1.75 12.65 -20.40
N PRO A 201 -0.41 12.51 -20.54
CA PRO A 201 0.30 13.21 -21.59
C PRO A 201 -0.27 12.80 -22.95
N PRO A 202 -0.56 13.77 -23.84
CA PRO A 202 -0.96 13.47 -25.20
C PRO A 202 0.19 12.74 -25.89
N GLY A 203 0.05 11.46 -26.18
CA GLY A 203 1.11 10.75 -26.90
C GLY A 203 1.20 9.23 -26.67
N ARG A 204 0.45 8.66 -25.73
CA ARG A 204 0.42 7.19 -25.58
C ARG A 204 -0.66 6.47 -26.40
N LEU A 205 -1.44 7.19 -27.20
CA LEU A 205 -2.45 6.62 -28.09
C LEU A 205 -1.98 6.45 -29.54
N GLY A 206 -0.70 6.64 -29.81
CA GLY A 206 -0.12 6.54 -31.15
C GLY A 206 1.08 5.62 -31.25
N GLY A 207 0.96 4.39 -30.80
CA GLY A 207 1.91 3.32 -31.08
C GLY A 207 1.26 2.31 -32.01
N SER A 208 1.38 2.54 -33.33
CA SER A 208 1.20 1.52 -34.35
C SER A 208 2.28 0.45 -34.26
#